data_6a66619e64d787ea849ec9d7faf6bdb3
#
_entry.id   6a66619e64d787ea849ec9d7faf6bdb3
#
_cell.length_a   1.000
_cell.length_b   1.000
_cell.length_c   1.000
_cell.angle_alpha   90.00
_cell.angle_beta   90.00
_cell.angle_gamma   90.00
#
_symmetry.space_group_name_H-M   'P 1'
#
loop_
_entity.id
_entity.type
_entity.pdbx_description
1 polymer ?
#
loop_
_entity_poly.entity_id
_entity_poly.type
_entity_poly.pdbx_seq_one_letter_code
_entity_poly.pdbx_strand_id
1 'polypeptide(L)'
;MKCIYAYVFETPVDVNDAFLRNRGMAAHPYIIRPPLNERRVYRSSDKLSFELIFIGRAADYLPYFAQAFIMMGNLGLGRGKGKFILVGIDGRDAHGQTRMYYQPGDEHLRASVDPLTCSDILRSNKVPNRCTLRFITRLDLKEKGEYGTITFGVVFRSLLRRIVTLAHLHNGIDCRNIDFGGLSHLAENIKTISSHFYREDAE
;
A
#
# COMPACT_ATOMS: atom_id res chain seq x y z
N MET A 1 0.24 5.93 25.53
CA MET A 1 -0.51 5.83 24.24
C MET A 1 0.29 6.60 23.22
N LYS A 2 0.82 5.94 22.16
CA LYS A 2 1.55 6.66 21.12
C LYS A 2 0.55 7.48 20.31
N CYS A 3 0.88 8.72 19.97
CA CYS A 3 0.04 9.59 19.16
C CYS A 3 -0.25 8.94 17.80
N ILE A 4 -1.52 8.90 17.39
CA ILE A 4 -1.95 8.32 16.11
C ILE A 4 -1.27 9.03 14.95
N TYR A 5 -1.17 10.36 15.01
CA TYR A 5 -0.49 11.16 14.00
C TYR A 5 0.98 10.71 13.83
N ALA A 6 1.71 10.59 14.93
CA ALA A 6 3.10 10.15 14.89
C ALA A 6 3.22 8.73 14.31
N TYR A 7 2.32 7.82 14.69
CA TYR A 7 2.34 6.46 14.16
C TYR A 7 2.09 6.41 12.65
N VAL A 8 1.10 7.16 12.18
CA VAL A 8 0.66 7.11 10.78
C VAL A 8 1.58 7.90 9.85
N PHE A 9 1.92 9.13 10.23
CA PHE A 9 2.59 10.09 9.33
C PHE A 9 4.09 10.25 9.58
N GLU A 10 4.56 10.07 10.80
CA GLU A 10 5.98 10.17 11.11
C GLU A 10 6.67 8.81 11.13
N THR A 11 5.92 7.76 11.51
CA THR A 11 6.38 6.37 11.62
C THR A 11 7.77 6.30 12.28
N PRO A 12 7.89 6.71 13.56
CA PRO A 12 9.18 6.77 14.22
C PRO A 12 9.80 5.38 14.31
N VAL A 13 11.04 5.27 13.86
CA VAL A 13 11.83 4.05 13.91
C VAL A 13 12.71 4.10 15.15
N ASP A 14 12.79 3.01 15.91
CA ASP A 14 13.77 2.89 16.95
C ASP A 14 15.18 2.81 16.33
N VAL A 15 16.01 3.81 16.63
CA VAL A 15 17.39 3.88 16.11
C VAL A 15 18.26 2.70 16.60
N ASN A 16 17.86 2.03 17.67
CA ASN A 16 18.50 0.85 18.22
C ASN A 16 18.01 -0.45 17.57
N ASP A 17 16.97 -0.40 16.75
CA ASP A 17 16.48 -1.59 16.06
C ASP A 17 17.48 -2.01 14.98
N ALA A 18 18.23 -3.08 15.28
CA ALA A 18 19.26 -3.61 14.40
C ALA A 18 18.72 -4.02 13.02
N PHE A 19 17.43 -4.42 12.94
CA PHE A 19 16.78 -4.80 11.69
C PHE A 19 16.52 -3.61 10.78
N LEU A 20 16.30 -2.43 11.36
CA LEU A 20 15.97 -1.20 10.63
C LEU A 20 17.16 -0.27 10.40
N ARG A 21 18.28 -0.49 11.10
CA ARG A 21 19.46 0.40 11.12
C ARG A 21 19.96 0.83 9.73
N ASN A 22 19.84 -0.02 8.72
CA ASN A 22 20.31 0.23 7.35
C ASN A 22 19.16 0.44 6.35
N ARG A 23 17.93 0.68 6.80
CA ARG A 23 16.76 0.69 5.94
C ARG A 23 16.17 2.05 5.63
N GLY A 24 16.91 3.12 5.87
CA GLY A 24 16.51 4.47 5.51
C GLY A 24 15.22 4.92 6.20
N MET A 25 14.28 5.46 5.45
CA MET A 25 13.01 5.95 5.99
C MET A 25 12.05 4.82 6.34
N ALA A 26 11.32 5.00 7.44
CA ALA A 26 10.22 4.10 7.81
C ALA A 26 9.13 4.10 6.74
N ALA A 27 8.65 2.90 6.42
CA ALA A 27 7.52 2.77 5.53
C ALA A 27 6.22 3.12 6.26
N HIS A 28 5.45 4.08 5.74
CA HIS A 28 4.15 4.41 6.31
C HIS A 28 3.19 3.21 6.26
N PRO A 29 2.29 3.09 7.26
CA PRO A 29 1.35 1.98 7.34
C PRO A 29 0.14 2.14 6.43
N TYR A 30 0.24 2.94 5.38
CA TYR A 30 -0.83 3.12 4.41
C TYR A 30 -0.27 3.42 3.02
N ILE A 31 -1.10 3.17 2.00
CA ILE A 31 -0.83 3.51 0.61
C ILE A 31 -2.05 4.22 0.06
N ILE A 32 -1.85 5.39 -0.55
CA ILE A 32 -2.87 6.07 -1.34
C ILE A 32 -2.67 5.68 -2.79
N ARG A 33 -3.70 5.08 -3.39
CA ARG A 33 -3.73 4.74 -4.80
C ARG A 33 -4.70 5.66 -5.51
N PRO A 34 -4.20 6.65 -6.27
CA PRO A 34 -5.05 7.57 -7.03
C PRO A 34 -5.78 6.81 -8.14
N PRO A 35 -6.86 7.40 -8.71
CA PRO A 35 -7.50 6.84 -9.89
C PRO A 35 -6.50 6.75 -11.05
N LEU A 36 -6.57 5.65 -11.81
CA LEU A 36 -5.68 5.40 -12.96
C LEU A 36 -6.11 6.19 -14.22
N ASN A 37 -7.12 7.04 -14.09
CA ASN A 37 -7.51 7.94 -15.18
C ASN A 37 -6.58 9.17 -15.18
N GLU A 38 -6.23 9.68 -16.34
CA GLU A 38 -5.38 10.87 -16.47
C GLU A 38 -6.15 12.19 -16.22
N ARG A 39 -7.31 12.11 -15.58
CA ARG A 39 -8.17 13.25 -15.35
C ARG A 39 -7.54 14.21 -14.35
N ARG A 40 -7.22 15.43 -14.79
CA ARG A 40 -6.60 16.48 -13.97
C ARG A 40 -7.58 17.53 -13.45
N VAL A 41 -8.79 17.60 -14.04
CA VAL A 41 -9.79 18.62 -13.71
C VAL A 41 -11.10 17.95 -13.32
N TYR A 42 -11.59 18.29 -12.14
CA TYR A 42 -12.90 17.86 -11.62
C TYR A 42 -13.80 19.07 -11.46
N ARG A 43 -15.03 18.97 -11.98
CA ARG A 43 -16.06 20.01 -11.88
C ARG A 43 -16.99 19.72 -10.71
N SER A 44 -17.85 20.67 -10.37
CA SER A 44 -18.96 20.45 -9.44
C SER A 44 -19.78 19.25 -9.92
N SER A 45 -20.20 18.38 -9.00
CA SER A 45 -20.87 17.10 -9.24
C SER A 45 -20.02 15.94 -9.78
N ASP A 46 -18.78 16.15 -10.18
CA ASP A 46 -17.89 15.05 -10.51
C ASP A 46 -17.50 14.24 -9.28
N LYS A 47 -17.34 12.93 -9.48
CA LYS A 47 -16.85 12.02 -8.42
C LYS A 47 -15.37 11.74 -8.60
N LEU A 48 -14.61 11.91 -7.52
CA LEU A 48 -13.23 11.44 -7.39
C LEU A 48 -13.23 10.20 -6.49
N SER A 49 -12.81 9.08 -7.03
CA SER A 49 -12.62 7.85 -6.26
C SER A 49 -11.14 7.48 -6.22
N PHE A 50 -10.66 7.06 -5.09
CA PHE A 50 -9.30 6.56 -4.90
C PHE A 50 -9.31 5.44 -3.87
N GLU A 51 -8.25 4.65 -3.83
CA GLU A 51 -8.12 3.59 -2.83
C GLU A 51 -7.13 4.00 -1.74
N LEU A 52 -7.47 3.63 -0.51
CA LEU A 52 -6.61 3.74 0.65
C LEU A 52 -6.38 2.35 1.23
N ILE A 53 -5.14 1.89 1.18
CA ILE A 53 -4.76 0.58 1.67
C ILE A 53 -4.09 0.77 3.01
N PHE A 54 -4.66 0.20 4.06
CA PHE A 54 -4.07 0.18 5.39
C PHE A 54 -3.24 -1.07 5.61
N ILE A 55 -2.18 -0.97 6.39
CA ILE A 55 -1.25 -2.05 6.68
C ILE A 55 -1.16 -2.25 8.19
N GLY A 56 -1.40 -3.48 8.63
CA GLY A 56 -1.38 -3.85 10.03
C GLY A 56 -2.38 -3.04 10.85
N ARG A 57 -1.96 -2.56 12.00
CA ARG A 57 -2.81 -1.82 12.95
C ARG A 57 -3.37 -0.49 12.42
N ALA A 58 -2.88 0.00 11.28
CA ALA A 58 -3.43 1.23 10.71
C ALA A 58 -4.88 1.08 10.27
N ALA A 59 -5.37 -0.13 10.02
CA ALA A 59 -6.77 -0.41 9.72
C ALA A 59 -7.71 0.04 10.85
N ASP A 60 -7.27 -0.04 12.11
CA ASP A 60 -8.05 0.39 13.28
C ASP A 60 -8.30 1.90 13.30
N TYR A 61 -7.53 2.66 12.53
CA TYR A 61 -7.61 4.12 12.48
C TYR A 61 -8.46 4.65 11.31
N LEU A 62 -9.19 3.79 10.59
CA LEU A 62 -10.12 4.23 9.53
C LEU A 62 -11.04 5.37 9.97
N PRO A 63 -11.62 5.40 11.21
CA PRO A 63 -12.47 6.52 11.65
C PRO A 63 -11.76 7.88 11.60
N TYR A 64 -10.49 7.92 11.96
CA TYR A 64 -9.68 9.15 11.93
C TYR A 64 -9.42 9.61 10.49
N PHE A 65 -9.17 8.68 9.57
CA PHE A 65 -9.02 9.01 8.16
C PHE A 65 -10.34 9.53 7.56
N ALA A 66 -11.47 8.90 7.88
CA ALA A 66 -12.78 9.36 7.45
C ALA A 66 -13.03 10.81 7.91
N GLN A 67 -12.78 11.10 9.18
CA GLN A 67 -12.91 12.44 9.73
C GLN A 67 -11.95 13.43 9.08
N ALA A 68 -10.70 13.03 8.84
CA ALA A 68 -9.72 13.87 8.15
C ALA A 68 -10.17 14.22 6.73
N PHE A 69 -10.73 13.28 5.97
CA PHE A 69 -11.26 13.54 4.63
C PHE A 69 -12.49 14.44 4.65
N ILE A 70 -13.39 14.30 5.63
CA ILE A 70 -14.51 15.21 5.82
C ILE A 70 -14.02 16.64 6.08
N MET A 71 -13.07 16.81 7.01
CA MET A 71 -12.48 18.11 7.30
C MET A 71 -11.75 18.70 6.11
N MET A 72 -10.98 17.88 5.39
CA MET A 72 -10.27 18.28 4.18
C MET A 72 -11.22 18.74 3.08
N GLY A 73 -12.42 18.13 2.97
CA GLY A 73 -13.48 18.56 2.06
C GLY A 73 -13.91 20.00 2.29
N ASN A 74 -14.01 20.42 3.56
CA ASN A 74 -14.32 21.80 3.96
C ASN A 74 -13.16 22.78 3.68
N LEU A 75 -11.91 22.33 3.82
CA LEU A 75 -10.72 23.14 3.55
C LEU A 75 -10.45 23.29 2.06
N GLY A 76 -10.82 22.27 1.29
CA GLY A 76 -10.59 22.19 -0.15
C GLY A 76 -9.29 21.52 -0.56
N LEU A 77 -9.30 20.88 -1.72
CA LEU A 77 -8.19 20.12 -2.29
C LEU A 77 -7.60 20.82 -3.52
N GLY A 78 -6.31 20.63 -3.70
CA GLY A 78 -5.58 21.09 -4.88
C GLY A 78 -5.32 22.60 -4.91
N ARG A 79 -4.74 23.07 -6.04
CA ARG A 79 -4.31 24.48 -6.19
C ARG A 79 -5.47 25.47 -6.08
N GLY A 80 -6.65 25.07 -6.56
CA GLY A 80 -7.87 25.91 -6.52
C GLY A 80 -8.68 25.75 -5.23
N LYS A 81 -8.19 25.02 -4.24
CA LYS A 81 -8.93 24.71 -2.99
C LYS A 81 -10.37 24.29 -3.23
N GLY A 82 -10.56 23.40 -4.23
CA GLY A 82 -11.89 22.86 -4.57
C GLY A 82 -12.49 22.12 -3.37
N LYS A 83 -13.66 22.57 -2.91
CA LYS A 83 -14.39 21.92 -1.83
C LYS A 83 -15.04 20.65 -2.32
N PHE A 84 -15.14 19.64 -1.46
CA PHE A 84 -15.80 18.38 -1.77
C PHE A 84 -16.52 17.80 -0.56
N ILE A 85 -17.37 16.83 -0.80
CA ILE A 85 -18.07 16.07 0.23
C ILE A 85 -17.62 14.62 0.12
N LEU A 86 -17.28 13.99 1.24
CA LEU A 86 -17.05 12.55 1.29
C LEU A 86 -18.39 11.82 1.13
N VAL A 87 -18.59 11.15 0.01
CA VAL A 87 -19.87 10.51 -0.35
C VAL A 87 -19.95 9.03 0.03
N GLY A 88 -18.85 8.42 0.44
CA GLY A 88 -18.84 7.04 0.91
C GLY A 88 -17.45 6.49 1.12
N ILE A 89 -17.36 5.45 1.95
CA ILE A 89 -16.20 4.61 2.13
C ILE A 89 -16.66 3.16 2.01
N ASP A 90 -16.14 2.48 1.00
CA ASP A 90 -16.35 1.06 0.78
C ASP A 90 -15.03 0.32 1.01
N GLY A 91 -15.09 -0.90 1.51
CA GLY A 91 -13.94 -1.79 1.59
C GLY A 91 -14.27 -3.14 0.98
N ARG A 92 -13.24 -3.88 0.63
CA ARG A 92 -13.37 -5.25 0.13
C ARG A 92 -12.87 -6.23 1.16
N ASP A 93 -13.65 -7.27 1.40
CA ASP A 93 -13.25 -8.37 2.27
C ASP A 93 -12.34 -9.38 1.53
N ALA A 94 -11.93 -10.44 2.23
CA ALA A 94 -11.10 -11.50 1.70
C ALA A 94 -11.74 -12.28 0.51
N HIS A 95 -13.06 -12.21 0.38
CA HIS A 95 -13.81 -12.85 -0.69
C HIS A 95 -14.11 -11.91 -1.85
N GLY A 96 -13.62 -10.65 -1.76
CA GLY A 96 -13.85 -9.61 -2.76
C GLY A 96 -15.24 -8.99 -2.69
N GLN A 97 -16.03 -9.28 -1.65
CA GLN A 97 -17.32 -8.66 -1.44
C GLN A 97 -17.13 -7.22 -0.95
N THR A 98 -17.93 -6.32 -1.52
CA THR A 98 -17.89 -4.91 -1.12
C THR A 98 -18.75 -4.72 0.13
N ARG A 99 -18.15 -4.07 1.14
CA ARG A 99 -18.83 -3.67 2.39
C ARG A 99 -18.75 -2.17 2.54
N MET A 100 -19.89 -1.55 2.79
CA MET A 100 -19.95 -0.12 3.06
C MET A 100 -19.62 0.17 4.52
N TYR A 101 -18.65 1.08 4.73
CA TYR A 101 -18.23 1.51 6.05
C TYR A 101 -18.76 2.90 6.43
N TYR A 102 -19.02 3.75 5.44
CA TYR A 102 -19.51 5.10 5.69
C TYR A 102 -20.34 5.63 4.51
N GLN A 103 -21.38 6.38 4.81
CA GLN A 103 -22.09 7.26 3.88
C GLN A 103 -22.45 8.58 4.56
N PRO A 104 -22.80 9.66 3.81
CA PRO A 104 -23.21 10.94 4.38
C PRO A 104 -24.38 10.77 5.34
N GLY A 105 -24.26 11.37 6.51
CA GLY A 105 -25.27 11.29 7.59
C GLY A 105 -24.98 10.20 8.63
N ASP A 106 -23.99 9.34 8.41
CA ASP A 106 -23.55 8.40 9.45
C ASP A 106 -22.76 9.15 10.53
N GLU A 107 -23.14 8.98 11.79
CA GLU A 107 -22.39 9.51 12.93
C GLU A 107 -21.15 8.65 13.25
N HIS A 108 -21.22 7.36 12.92
CA HIS A 108 -20.16 6.38 13.17
C HIS A 108 -19.96 5.48 11.95
N LEU A 109 -18.85 4.79 11.91
CA LEU A 109 -18.64 3.74 10.91
C LEU A 109 -19.66 2.60 11.15
N ARG A 110 -20.22 2.09 10.05
CA ARG A 110 -21.27 1.04 10.07
C ARG A 110 -20.76 -0.33 10.50
N ALA A 111 -19.46 -0.54 10.42
CA ALA A 111 -18.86 -1.82 10.76
C ALA A 111 -17.38 -1.66 11.18
N SER A 112 -16.88 -2.63 11.93
CA SER A 112 -15.45 -2.80 12.15
C SER A 112 -14.76 -3.24 10.85
N VAL A 113 -13.49 -2.84 10.71
CA VAL A 113 -12.66 -3.26 9.57
C VAL A 113 -12.15 -4.67 9.85
N ASP A 114 -12.47 -5.62 8.96
CA ASP A 114 -11.88 -6.94 8.97
C ASP A 114 -10.66 -6.94 8.05
N PRO A 115 -9.43 -6.99 8.59
CA PRO A 115 -8.24 -6.94 7.76
C PRO A 115 -8.06 -8.24 7.00
N LEU A 116 -7.65 -8.12 5.73
CA LEU A 116 -7.24 -9.25 4.92
C LEU A 116 -5.91 -9.81 5.49
N THR A 117 -5.87 -11.10 5.79
CA THR A 117 -4.68 -11.76 6.33
C THR A 117 -3.92 -12.54 5.25
N CYS A 118 -2.63 -12.83 5.50
CA CYS A 118 -1.87 -13.72 4.63
C CYS A 118 -2.51 -15.10 4.51
N SER A 119 -3.15 -15.60 5.57
CA SER A 119 -3.87 -16.88 5.54
C SER A 119 -5.03 -16.85 4.57
N ASP A 120 -5.76 -15.75 4.46
CA ASP A 120 -6.86 -15.61 3.51
C ASP A 120 -6.36 -15.61 2.06
N ILE A 121 -5.23 -14.95 1.81
CA ILE A 121 -4.58 -14.94 0.50
C ILE A 121 -4.10 -16.35 0.12
N LEU A 122 -3.46 -17.07 1.06
CA LEU A 122 -2.91 -18.40 0.80
C LEU A 122 -3.97 -19.45 0.56
N ARG A 123 -5.13 -19.37 1.24
CA ARG A 123 -6.24 -20.32 1.05
C ARG A 123 -6.84 -20.25 -0.35
N SER A 124 -6.77 -19.12 -1.01
CA SER A 124 -7.40 -18.90 -2.31
C SER A 124 -6.49 -19.27 -3.49
N ASN A 125 -5.20 -19.50 -3.28
CA ASN A 125 -4.23 -19.61 -4.37
C ASN A 125 -3.59 -21.00 -4.46
N LYS A 126 -3.75 -21.63 -5.63
CA LYS A 126 -2.90 -22.75 -6.04
C LYS A 126 -1.54 -22.19 -6.50
N VAL A 127 -0.44 -22.85 -6.13
CA VAL A 127 0.89 -22.47 -6.61
C VAL A 127 0.97 -22.77 -8.11
N PRO A 128 1.05 -21.76 -8.97
CA PRO A 128 1.08 -21.98 -10.41
C PRO A 128 2.50 -22.31 -10.89
N ASN A 129 2.61 -23.13 -11.94
CA ASN A 129 3.90 -23.36 -12.62
C ASN A 129 4.34 -22.17 -13.48
N ARG A 130 3.42 -21.29 -13.83
CA ARG A 130 3.67 -20.06 -14.60
C ARG A 130 2.81 -18.94 -14.04
N CYS A 131 3.36 -17.73 -13.99
CA CYS A 131 2.62 -16.53 -13.64
C CYS A 131 2.97 -15.37 -14.58
N THR A 132 2.05 -14.44 -14.74
CA THR A 132 2.28 -13.18 -15.43
C THR A 132 2.19 -12.06 -14.40
N LEU A 133 3.25 -11.26 -14.30
CA LEU A 133 3.24 -10.04 -13.48
C LEU A 133 2.88 -8.87 -14.40
N ARG A 134 1.77 -8.20 -14.11
CA ARG A 134 1.34 -6.99 -14.81
C ARG A 134 1.48 -5.80 -13.89
N PHE A 135 2.35 -4.87 -14.23
CA PHE A 135 2.46 -3.60 -13.53
C PHE A 135 1.44 -2.62 -14.11
N ILE A 136 0.51 -2.18 -13.28
CA ILE A 136 -0.58 -1.28 -13.69
C ILE A 136 -0.26 0.20 -13.42
N THR A 137 0.85 0.46 -12.75
CA THR A 137 1.41 1.79 -12.49
C THR A 137 2.88 1.80 -12.88
N ARG A 138 3.48 2.98 -12.95
CA ARG A 138 4.92 3.12 -13.17
C ARG A 138 5.70 2.35 -12.12
N LEU A 139 6.72 1.65 -12.56
CA LEU A 139 7.60 0.84 -11.73
C LEU A 139 8.95 1.56 -11.59
N ASP A 140 9.28 1.98 -10.37
CA ASP A 140 10.59 2.53 -10.03
C ASP A 140 11.39 1.49 -9.25
N LEU A 141 12.19 0.70 -9.96
CA LEU A 141 13.07 -0.31 -9.36
C LEU A 141 14.51 -0.05 -9.78
N LYS A 142 15.36 0.08 -8.77
CA LYS A 142 16.81 0.16 -8.94
C LYS A 142 17.47 -1.06 -8.32
N GLU A 143 18.45 -1.60 -9.03
CA GLU A 143 19.36 -2.61 -8.50
C GLU A 143 20.72 -1.95 -8.28
N LYS A 144 21.22 -2.00 -7.01
CA LYS A 144 22.48 -1.34 -6.62
C LYS A 144 22.55 0.17 -6.98
N GLY A 145 21.40 0.84 -7.02
CA GLY A 145 21.30 2.27 -7.33
C GLY A 145 21.12 2.60 -8.82
N GLU A 146 21.18 1.61 -9.71
CA GLU A 146 21.07 1.79 -11.16
C GLU A 146 19.80 1.14 -11.72
N TYR A 147 19.30 1.71 -12.81
CA TYR A 147 18.21 1.12 -13.59
C TYR A 147 18.77 0.05 -14.52
N GLY A 148 18.56 -1.20 -14.19
CA GLY A 148 18.99 -2.36 -14.95
C GLY A 148 17.84 -3.13 -15.62
N THR A 149 18.15 -4.36 -16.05
CA THR A 149 17.14 -5.29 -16.55
C THR A 149 16.26 -5.77 -15.41
N ILE A 150 14.94 -5.62 -15.57
CA ILE A 150 13.97 -6.06 -14.58
C ILE A 150 13.75 -7.56 -14.73
N THR A 151 14.33 -8.33 -13.81
CA THR A 151 14.13 -9.78 -13.69
C THR A 151 13.16 -10.09 -12.57
N PHE A 152 12.65 -11.33 -12.51
CA PHE A 152 11.83 -11.76 -11.39
C PHE A 152 12.57 -11.61 -10.05
N GLY A 153 13.86 -11.95 -10.00
CA GLY A 153 14.68 -11.81 -8.78
C GLY A 153 14.75 -10.37 -8.27
N VAL A 154 14.89 -9.37 -9.17
CA VAL A 154 14.90 -7.95 -8.79
C VAL A 154 13.56 -7.54 -8.17
N VAL A 155 12.44 -7.90 -8.81
CA VAL A 155 11.10 -7.62 -8.31
C VAL A 155 10.87 -8.30 -6.97
N PHE A 156 11.21 -9.58 -6.87
CA PHE A 156 11.04 -10.38 -5.65
C PHE A 156 11.82 -9.80 -4.47
N ARG A 157 13.09 -9.47 -4.64
CA ARG A 157 13.92 -8.87 -3.58
C ARG A 157 13.34 -7.54 -3.09
N SER A 158 12.84 -6.72 -4.01
CA SER A 158 12.21 -5.45 -3.64
C SER A 158 10.93 -5.66 -2.84
N LEU A 159 10.06 -6.58 -3.28
CA LEU A 159 8.83 -6.93 -2.58
C LEU A 159 9.10 -7.57 -1.21
N LEU A 160 10.02 -8.55 -1.16
CA LEU A 160 10.41 -9.23 0.08
C LEU A 160 10.88 -8.21 1.13
N ARG A 161 11.80 -7.32 0.75
CA ARG A 161 12.27 -6.25 1.63
C ARG A 161 11.13 -5.37 2.12
N ARG A 162 10.20 -4.99 1.23
CA ARG A 162 9.05 -4.14 1.58
C ARG A 162 8.10 -4.84 2.55
N ILE A 163 7.70 -6.07 2.23
CA ILE A 163 6.77 -6.87 3.04
C ILE A 163 7.34 -7.10 4.44
N VAL A 164 8.60 -7.51 4.52
CA VAL A 164 9.24 -7.80 5.79
C VAL A 164 9.40 -6.54 6.65
N THR A 165 9.75 -5.40 6.03
CA THR A 165 9.83 -4.13 6.76
C THR A 165 8.46 -3.71 7.30
N LEU A 166 7.39 -3.84 6.51
CA LEU A 166 6.04 -3.52 6.95
C LEU A 166 5.54 -4.47 8.04
N ALA A 167 5.82 -5.77 7.91
CA ALA A 167 5.46 -6.77 8.91
C ALA A 167 6.14 -6.50 10.26
N HIS A 168 7.42 -6.16 10.23
CA HIS A 168 8.18 -5.83 11.43
C HIS A 168 7.67 -4.55 12.09
N LEU A 169 7.51 -3.46 11.32
CA LEU A 169 7.11 -2.15 11.82
C LEU A 169 5.65 -2.11 12.31
N HIS A 170 4.74 -2.73 11.58
CA HIS A 170 3.30 -2.49 11.75
C HIS A 170 2.53 -3.69 12.32
N ASN A 171 3.11 -4.89 12.24
CA ASN A 171 2.48 -6.11 12.78
C ASN A 171 3.28 -6.71 13.95
N GLY A 172 4.45 -6.17 14.29
CA GLY A 172 5.29 -6.68 15.36
C GLY A 172 5.86 -8.08 15.11
N ILE A 173 5.97 -8.48 13.84
CA ILE A 173 6.51 -9.79 13.46
C ILE A 173 8.02 -9.75 13.53
N ASP A 174 8.62 -10.70 14.24
CA ASP A 174 10.07 -10.87 14.25
C ASP A 174 10.53 -11.50 12.92
N CYS A 175 11.14 -10.70 12.09
CA CYS A 175 11.62 -11.10 10.77
C CYS A 175 13.13 -11.39 10.72
N ARG A 176 13.83 -11.43 11.87
CA ARG A 176 15.29 -11.63 11.93
C ARG A 176 15.74 -13.00 11.43
N ASN A 177 14.90 -14.00 11.58
CA ASN A 177 15.20 -15.38 11.21
C ASN A 177 14.82 -15.73 9.75
N ILE A 178 14.42 -14.76 8.94
CA ILE A 178 14.11 -15.00 7.52
C ILE A 178 15.42 -15.18 6.75
N ASP A 179 15.54 -16.29 6.06
CA ASP A 179 16.65 -16.55 5.14
C ASP A 179 16.50 -15.74 3.85
N PHE A 180 16.87 -14.47 3.90
CA PHE A 180 16.83 -13.55 2.75
C PHE A 180 17.73 -14.03 1.60
N GLY A 181 18.87 -14.64 1.93
CA GLY A 181 19.85 -15.13 0.95
C GLY A 181 19.27 -16.30 0.15
N GLY A 182 18.79 -17.32 0.83
CA GLY A 182 18.18 -18.49 0.21
C GLY A 182 16.96 -18.15 -0.63
N LEU A 183 16.05 -17.30 -0.10
CA LEU A 183 14.88 -16.86 -0.85
C LEU A 183 15.24 -16.04 -2.10
N SER A 184 16.25 -15.18 -2.01
CA SER A 184 16.75 -14.40 -3.16
C SER A 184 17.36 -15.30 -4.22
N HIS A 185 18.16 -16.28 -3.80
CA HIS A 185 18.77 -17.25 -4.70
C HIS A 185 17.71 -18.09 -5.43
N LEU A 186 16.68 -18.56 -4.72
CA LEU A 186 15.55 -19.27 -5.35
C LEU A 186 14.83 -18.40 -6.37
N ALA A 187 14.64 -17.11 -6.09
CA ALA A 187 13.99 -16.18 -7.00
C ALA A 187 14.82 -15.90 -8.27
N GLU A 188 16.14 -15.94 -8.18
CA GLU A 188 17.05 -15.78 -9.34
C GLU A 188 16.97 -16.97 -10.31
N ASN A 189 16.63 -18.15 -9.82
CA ASN A 189 16.45 -19.35 -10.63
C ASN A 189 15.13 -19.37 -11.44
N ILE A 190 14.21 -18.44 -11.16
CA ILE A 190 12.96 -18.33 -11.91
C ILE A 190 13.22 -17.64 -13.25
N LYS A 191 13.03 -18.39 -14.33
CA LYS A 191 13.26 -17.91 -15.70
C LYS A 191 12.14 -16.97 -16.14
N THR A 192 12.51 -15.79 -16.61
CA THR A 192 11.61 -14.89 -17.33
C THR A 192 11.45 -15.41 -18.76
N ILE A 193 10.23 -15.80 -19.15
CA ILE A 193 9.93 -16.31 -20.49
C ILE A 193 9.82 -15.16 -21.50
N SER A 194 9.16 -14.07 -21.08
CA SER A 194 9.03 -12.85 -21.87
C SER A 194 8.88 -11.65 -20.97
N SER A 195 9.32 -10.49 -21.40
CA SER A 195 9.15 -9.22 -20.68
C SER A 195 8.93 -8.09 -21.69
N HIS A 196 8.00 -7.20 -21.36
CA HIS A 196 7.70 -6.00 -22.13
C HIS A 196 7.69 -4.82 -21.17
N PHE A 197 8.71 -3.97 -21.27
CA PHE A 197 8.81 -2.74 -20.48
C PHE A 197 9.04 -1.56 -21.41
N TYR A 198 8.36 -0.47 -21.11
CA TYR A 198 8.61 0.82 -21.75
C TYR A 198 9.27 1.72 -20.72
N ARG A 199 10.34 2.40 -21.12
CA ARG A 199 10.93 3.47 -20.31
C ARG A 199 10.15 4.75 -20.56
N GLU A 200 9.74 5.40 -19.50
CA GLU A 200 9.19 6.75 -19.52
C GLU A 200 10.08 7.62 -18.64
N ASP A 201 10.61 8.70 -19.20
CA ASP A 201 11.27 9.72 -18.39
C ASP A 201 10.19 10.49 -17.65
N ALA A 202 10.38 10.65 -16.33
CA ALA A 202 9.50 11.48 -15.53
C ALA A 202 9.82 12.95 -15.84
N GLU A 203 8.89 13.66 -16.51
CA GLU A 203 8.90 15.12 -16.63
C GLU A 203 8.56 15.80 -15.30
#